data_d3fa915f924eb20d3df8f67c041a311d
#
_entry.id   d3fa915f924eb20d3df8f67c041a311d
#
_cell.length_a   1.000
_cell.length_b   1.000
_cell.length_c   1.000
_cell.angle_alpha   90.00
_cell.angle_beta   90.00
_cell.angle_gamma   90.00
#
_symmetry.space_group_name_H-M   'P 1'
#
loop_
_entity.id
_entity.type
_entity.pdbx_description
1 polymer ?
#
loop_
_entity_poly.entity_id
_entity_poly.type
_entity_poly.pdbx_seq_one_letter_code
_entity_poly.pdbx_strand_id
1 'polypeptide(L)'
;DIIVVDQNATKVEEVVNQYDVIGVVGNGGSYDILMEAGAEDANLIICVTTSDELNILAGLMAKKMGTRHTIARVRNPDYSSQRDFMRNQLGFSMIVNPELEAASEIRRVLSFPSAVKVDTFSRRKVELAEFFVEDHSRLNGVELNQLHKITKCCRKAPSFSRGDIRQLF
;
A
#
# COMPACT_ATOMS: atom_id res chain seq x y z
N ASP A 1 3.95 10.92 -20.49
CA ASP A 1 4.22 9.67 -21.19
C ASP A 1 4.60 8.59 -20.19
N ILE A 2 4.27 7.32 -20.49
CA ILE A 2 4.64 6.15 -19.69
C ILE A 2 5.65 5.34 -20.48
N ILE A 3 6.76 4.96 -19.83
CA ILE A 3 7.79 4.11 -20.42
C ILE A 3 7.88 2.82 -19.63
N VAL A 4 7.84 1.69 -20.32
CA VAL A 4 7.94 0.35 -19.74
C VAL A 4 9.27 -0.28 -20.10
N VAL A 5 10.00 -0.77 -19.10
CA VAL A 5 11.29 -1.44 -19.28
C VAL A 5 11.18 -2.89 -18.82
N ASP A 6 11.48 -3.83 -19.67
CA ASP A 6 11.61 -5.27 -19.35
C ASP A 6 12.70 -5.92 -20.19
N GLN A 7 13.35 -6.96 -19.68
CA GLN A 7 14.36 -7.72 -20.42
C GLN A 7 13.72 -8.61 -21.52
N ASN A 8 12.46 -8.93 -21.38
CA ASN A 8 11.74 -9.77 -22.33
C ASN A 8 11.06 -8.93 -23.40
N ALA A 9 11.62 -8.96 -24.61
CA ALA A 9 11.12 -8.22 -25.76
C ALA A 9 9.64 -8.52 -26.08
N THR A 10 9.23 -9.79 -25.97
CA THR A 10 7.83 -10.18 -26.23
C THR A 10 6.86 -9.50 -25.26
N LYS A 11 7.21 -9.45 -23.97
CA LYS A 11 6.38 -8.75 -22.97
C LYS A 11 6.31 -7.24 -23.23
N VAL A 12 7.42 -6.64 -23.61
CA VAL A 12 7.44 -5.22 -23.98
C VAL A 12 6.53 -4.96 -25.17
N GLU A 13 6.62 -5.80 -26.21
CA GLU A 13 5.77 -5.70 -27.39
C GLU A 13 4.27 -5.89 -27.05
N GLU A 14 3.92 -6.88 -26.23
CA GLU A 14 2.55 -7.10 -25.77
C GLU A 14 1.97 -5.88 -25.05
N VAL A 15 2.76 -5.28 -24.14
CA VAL A 15 2.32 -4.11 -23.38
C VAL A 15 2.17 -2.87 -24.27
N VAL A 16 3.12 -2.64 -25.17
CA VAL A 16 3.06 -1.53 -26.14
C VAL A 16 1.85 -1.67 -27.08
N ASN A 17 1.54 -2.90 -27.53
CA ASN A 17 0.38 -3.14 -28.38
C ASN A 17 -0.96 -3.00 -27.64
N GLN A 18 -0.97 -3.22 -26.34
CA GLN A 18 -2.20 -3.17 -25.54
C GLN A 18 -2.47 -1.79 -24.94
N TYR A 19 -1.43 -1.01 -24.66
CA TYR A 19 -1.51 0.26 -23.97
C TYR A 19 -0.75 1.35 -24.75
N ASP A 20 -1.12 2.60 -24.55
CA ASP A 20 -0.42 3.76 -25.10
C ASP A 20 0.84 4.08 -24.26
N VAL A 21 1.88 3.27 -24.46
CA VAL A 21 3.15 3.36 -23.72
C VAL A 21 4.35 3.15 -24.65
N ILE A 22 5.51 3.65 -24.26
CA ILE A 22 6.78 3.44 -24.94
C ILE A 22 7.48 2.25 -24.30
N GLY A 23 8.02 1.35 -25.14
CA GLY A 23 8.74 0.16 -24.68
C GLY A 23 10.25 0.29 -24.83
N VAL A 24 11.01 -0.07 -23.80
CA VAL A 24 12.47 -0.21 -23.85
C VAL A 24 12.82 -1.63 -23.42
N VAL A 25 13.54 -2.36 -24.27
CA VAL A 25 13.96 -3.74 -23.98
C VAL A 25 15.33 -3.73 -23.35
N GLY A 26 15.42 -4.12 -22.09
CA GLY A 26 16.72 -4.18 -21.40
C GLY A 26 16.63 -4.42 -19.89
N ASN A 27 17.79 -4.48 -19.27
CA ASN A 27 17.91 -4.64 -17.84
C ASN A 27 17.65 -3.31 -17.12
N GLY A 28 16.55 -3.18 -16.39
CA GLY A 28 16.21 -1.97 -15.62
C GLY A 28 17.22 -1.57 -14.52
N GLY A 29 18.20 -2.42 -14.22
CA GLY A 29 19.34 -2.07 -13.35
C GLY A 29 20.57 -1.56 -14.12
N SER A 30 20.49 -1.42 -15.45
CA SER A 30 21.57 -0.84 -16.25
C SER A 30 21.40 0.68 -16.37
N TYR A 31 22.50 1.40 -16.18
CA TYR A 31 22.53 2.86 -16.35
C TYR A 31 22.07 3.28 -17.75
N ASP A 32 22.61 2.62 -18.78
CA ASP A 32 22.31 2.97 -20.18
C ASP A 32 20.84 2.78 -20.52
N ILE A 33 20.23 1.69 -20.03
CA ILE A 33 18.79 1.41 -20.21
C ILE A 33 17.92 2.42 -19.45
N LEU A 34 18.33 2.81 -18.23
CA LEU A 34 17.63 3.85 -17.49
C LEU A 34 17.74 5.22 -18.18
N MET A 35 18.89 5.53 -18.77
CA MET A 35 19.08 6.74 -19.59
C MET A 35 18.18 6.72 -20.82
N GLU A 36 18.17 5.61 -21.57
CA GLU A 36 17.30 5.43 -22.74
C GLU A 36 15.82 5.58 -22.38
N ALA A 37 15.43 5.09 -21.20
CA ALA A 37 14.08 5.24 -20.64
C ALA A 37 13.81 6.65 -20.07
N GLY A 38 14.75 7.59 -20.15
CA GLY A 38 14.56 8.96 -19.67
C GLY A 38 14.42 9.09 -18.15
N ALA A 39 15.10 8.23 -17.39
CA ALA A 39 14.99 8.22 -15.93
C ALA A 39 15.43 9.53 -15.27
N GLU A 40 16.32 10.30 -15.90
CA GLU A 40 16.80 11.58 -15.38
C GLU A 40 15.70 12.64 -15.27
N ASP A 41 14.76 12.65 -16.24
CA ASP A 41 13.64 13.60 -16.31
C ASP A 41 12.33 13.01 -15.76
N ALA A 42 12.35 11.75 -15.35
CA ALA A 42 11.15 11.05 -14.88
C ALA A 42 10.63 11.63 -13.55
N ASN A 43 9.34 11.92 -13.51
CA ASN A 43 8.69 12.30 -12.24
C ASN A 43 8.60 11.14 -11.26
N LEU A 44 8.41 9.92 -11.77
CA LEU A 44 8.22 8.71 -10.98
C LEU A 44 8.80 7.50 -11.70
N ILE A 45 9.54 6.67 -10.97
CA ILE A 45 9.91 5.32 -11.38
C ILE A 45 9.32 4.30 -10.41
N ILE A 46 8.79 3.19 -10.95
CA ILE A 46 8.25 2.07 -10.19
C ILE A 46 9.03 0.81 -10.56
N CYS A 47 9.83 0.31 -9.62
CA CYS A 47 10.67 -0.88 -9.82
C CYS A 47 9.95 -2.11 -9.27
N VAL A 48 9.46 -2.98 -10.17
CA VAL A 48 8.60 -4.13 -9.85
C VAL A 48 9.05 -5.44 -10.52
N THR A 49 10.34 -5.57 -10.76
CA THR A 49 10.93 -6.80 -11.30
C THR A 49 10.79 -7.99 -10.34
N THR A 50 11.21 -9.18 -10.75
CA THR A 50 11.15 -10.39 -9.93
C THR A 50 12.20 -10.42 -8.80
N SER A 51 13.28 -9.59 -8.88
CA SER A 51 14.34 -9.51 -7.87
C SER A 51 14.21 -8.23 -7.04
N ASP A 52 14.20 -8.39 -5.71
CA ASP A 52 14.16 -7.28 -4.77
C ASP A 52 15.45 -6.44 -4.86
N GLU A 53 16.62 -7.09 -5.03
CA GLU A 53 17.91 -6.45 -5.18
C GLU A 53 17.95 -5.58 -6.44
N LEU A 54 17.41 -6.09 -7.54
CA LEU A 54 17.32 -5.34 -8.79
C LEU A 54 16.38 -4.14 -8.65
N ASN A 55 15.25 -4.30 -7.95
CA ASN A 55 14.31 -3.22 -7.69
C ASN A 55 14.96 -2.11 -6.84
N ILE A 56 15.73 -2.48 -5.82
CA ILE A 56 16.47 -1.53 -4.99
C ILE A 56 17.56 -0.83 -5.82
N LEU A 57 18.34 -1.60 -6.58
CA LEU A 57 19.43 -1.05 -7.41
C LEU A 57 18.87 -0.07 -8.46
N ALA A 58 17.87 -0.48 -9.23
CA ALA A 58 17.26 0.35 -10.26
C ALA A 58 16.68 1.66 -9.68
N GLY A 59 15.95 1.56 -8.57
CA GLY A 59 15.38 2.73 -7.90
C GLY A 59 16.45 3.67 -7.34
N LEU A 60 17.55 3.13 -6.80
CA LEU A 60 18.66 3.93 -6.30
C LEU A 60 19.40 4.65 -7.44
N MET A 61 19.66 3.94 -8.54
CA MET A 61 20.30 4.52 -9.73
C MET A 61 19.45 5.63 -10.31
N ALA A 62 18.17 5.38 -10.57
CA ALA A 62 17.23 6.36 -11.09
C ALA A 62 17.16 7.60 -10.18
N LYS A 63 17.14 7.40 -8.85
CA LYS A 63 17.16 8.51 -7.89
C LYS A 63 18.42 9.34 -8.00
N LYS A 64 19.58 8.73 -8.22
CA LYS A 64 20.86 9.42 -8.41
C LYS A 64 20.96 10.11 -9.78
N MET A 65 20.24 9.60 -10.77
CA MET A 65 20.16 10.23 -12.10
C MET A 65 19.28 11.48 -12.13
N GLY A 66 18.34 11.63 -11.18
CA GLY A 66 17.48 12.81 -11.12
C GLY A 66 15.99 12.52 -10.94
N THR A 67 15.56 11.26 -11.05
CA THR A 67 14.15 10.89 -10.87
C THR A 67 13.59 11.46 -9.58
N ARG A 68 12.45 12.15 -9.66
CA ARG A 68 11.87 12.86 -8.53
C ARG A 68 11.36 11.92 -7.45
N HIS A 69 10.63 10.87 -7.84
CA HIS A 69 10.05 9.88 -6.93
C HIS A 69 10.42 8.47 -7.35
N THR A 70 10.76 7.63 -6.37
CA THR A 70 11.13 6.23 -6.60
C THR A 70 10.30 5.32 -5.70
N ILE A 71 9.70 4.29 -6.30
CA ILE A 71 8.96 3.24 -5.62
C ILE A 71 9.61 1.91 -5.96
N ALA A 72 9.90 1.08 -4.97
CA ALA A 72 10.43 -0.27 -5.19
C ALA A 72 9.59 -1.32 -4.47
N ARG A 73 9.33 -2.45 -5.18
CA ARG A 73 8.76 -3.65 -4.59
C ARG A 73 9.85 -4.46 -3.90
N VAL A 74 9.68 -4.70 -2.60
CA VAL A 74 10.62 -5.47 -1.78
C VAL A 74 9.81 -6.43 -0.91
N ARG A 75 9.94 -7.73 -1.18
CA ARG A 75 9.17 -8.80 -0.54
C ARG A 75 9.94 -9.50 0.57
N ASN A 76 11.27 -9.62 0.41
CA ASN A 76 12.12 -10.30 1.37
C ASN A 76 12.02 -9.63 2.76
N PRO A 77 11.70 -10.39 3.82
CA PRO A 77 11.62 -9.86 5.19
C PRO A 77 12.90 -9.21 5.68
N ASP A 78 14.08 -9.68 5.24
CA ASP A 78 15.36 -9.14 5.63
C ASP A 78 15.52 -7.68 5.20
N TYR A 79 15.05 -7.35 4.00
CA TYR A 79 15.05 -5.97 3.50
C TYR A 79 13.86 -5.16 4.03
N SER A 80 12.72 -5.80 4.25
CA SER A 80 11.52 -5.12 4.70
C SER A 80 11.66 -4.50 6.10
N SER A 81 12.53 -5.05 6.95
CA SER A 81 12.89 -4.49 8.26
C SER A 81 13.68 -3.17 8.13
N GLN A 82 14.32 -2.95 6.98
CA GLN A 82 15.17 -1.79 6.70
C GLN A 82 14.46 -0.68 5.92
N ARG A 83 13.13 -0.71 5.84
CA ARG A 83 12.32 0.28 5.06
C ARG A 83 12.61 1.72 5.44
N ASP A 84 12.74 2.01 6.73
CA ASP A 84 13.01 3.37 7.21
C ASP A 84 14.40 3.84 6.79
N PHE A 85 15.40 2.96 6.80
CA PHE A 85 16.72 3.23 6.27
C PHE A 85 16.65 3.53 4.76
N MET A 86 16.00 2.68 3.98
CA MET A 86 15.86 2.86 2.53
C MET A 86 15.16 4.18 2.18
N ARG A 87 14.12 4.55 2.92
CA ARG A 87 13.41 5.82 2.72
C ARG A 87 14.26 7.03 3.11
N ASN A 88 14.84 6.99 4.32
CA ASN A 88 15.46 8.18 4.90
C ASN A 88 16.90 8.39 4.40
N GLN A 89 17.65 7.30 4.14
CA GLN A 89 19.05 7.37 3.75
C GLN A 89 19.26 7.17 2.24
N LEU A 90 18.51 6.25 1.62
CA LEU A 90 18.63 6.01 0.17
C LEU A 90 17.67 6.86 -0.66
N GLY A 91 16.75 7.60 -0.03
CA GLY A 91 15.87 8.56 -0.70
C GLY A 91 14.70 7.95 -1.46
N PHE A 92 14.31 6.70 -1.16
CA PHE A 92 13.09 6.11 -1.74
C PHE A 92 11.85 6.84 -1.24
N SER A 93 10.95 7.15 -2.16
CA SER A 93 9.65 7.71 -1.80
C SER A 93 8.77 6.66 -1.12
N MET A 94 8.84 5.40 -1.58
CA MET A 94 8.06 4.29 -1.05
C MET A 94 8.73 2.93 -1.29
N ILE A 95 8.66 2.06 -0.29
CA ILE A 95 8.98 0.63 -0.40
C ILE A 95 7.69 -0.16 -0.14
N VAL A 96 7.33 -1.03 -1.06
CA VAL A 96 6.06 -1.76 -1.06
C VAL A 96 6.30 -3.27 -1.01
N ASN A 97 5.56 -3.96 -0.15
CA ASN A 97 5.43 -5.42 -0.17
C ASN A 97 3.94 -5.75 -0.36
N PRO A 98 3.48 -5.98 -1.60
CA PRO A 98 2.07 -6.20 -1.89
C PRO A 98 1.51 -7.43 -1.17
N GLU A 99 2.30 -8.48 -1.05
CA GLU A 99 1.91 -9.73 -0.40
C GLU A 99 1.64 -9.51 1.11
N LEU A 100 2.49 -8.76 1.78
CA LEU A 100 2.31 -8.41 3.19
C LEU A 100 1.12 -7.46 3.39
N GLU A 101 0.92 -6.52 2.47
CA GLU A 101 -0.23 -5.62 2.49
C GLU A 101 -1.54 -6.39 2.31
N ALA A 102 -1.59 -7.32 1.34
CA ALA A 102 -2.75 -8.18 1.12
C ALA A 102 -3.03 -9.08 2.34
N ALA A 103 -1.99 -9.71 2.90
CA ALA A 103 -2.12 -10.53 4.11
C ALA A 103 -2.63 -9.72 5.32
N SER A 104 -2.17 -8.48 5.45
CA SER A 104 -2.63 -7.56 6.50
C SER A 104 -4.10 -7.18 6.34
N GLU A 105 -4.53 -7.00 5.09
CA GLU A 105 -5.93 -6.72 4.77
C GLU A 105 -6.84 -7.91 5.07
N ILE A 106 -6.43 -9.12 4.66
CA ILE A 106 -7.15 -10.37 4.96
C ILE A 106 -7.26 -10.55 6.49
N ARG A 107 -6.15 -10.38 7.21
CA ARG A 107 -6.15 -10.45 8.68
C ARG A 107 -7.16 -9.48 9.29
N ARG A 108 -7.24 -8.26 8.76
CA ARG A 108 -8.19 -7.24 9.23
C ARG A 108 -9.63 -7.68 9.04
N VAL A 109 -9.97 -8.17 7.85
CA VAL A 109 -11.31 -8.69 7.56
C VAL A 109 -11.67 -9.84 8.50
N LEU A 110 -10.73 -10.77 8.70
CA LEU A 110 -10.94 -11.92 9.61
C LEU A 110 -11.02 -11.51 11.08
N SER A 111 -10.40 -10.41 11.49
CA SER A 111 -10.46 -9.90 12.87
C SER A 111 -11.85 -9.34 13.22
N PHE A 112 -12.61 -8.91 12.23
CA PHE A 112 -13.94 -8.32 12.40
C PHE A 112 -14.94 -8.95 11.41
N PRO A 113 -15.27 -10.25 11.55
CA PRO A 113 -16.07 -10.98 10.55
C PRO A 113 -17.50 -10.46 10.42
N SER A 114 -18.02 -9.79 11.43
CA SER A 114 -19.36 -9.18 11.43
C SER A 114 -19.36 -7.69 11.06
N ALA A 115 -18.19 -7.11 10.81
CA ALA A 115 -18.11 -5.70 10.44
C ALA A 115 -18.55 -5.49 8.98
N VAL A 116 -19.34 -4.45 8.76
CA VAL A 116 -19.73 -4.00 7.41
C VAL A 116 -18.57 -3.27 6.74
N LYS A 117 -17.81 -2.52 7.54
CA LYS A 117 -16.69 -1.72 7.09
C LYS A 117 -15.64 -1.62 8.19
N VAL A 118 -14.36 -1.66 7.81
CA VAL A 118 -13.23 -1.41 8.72
C VAL A 118 -12.28 -0.44 8.05
N ASP A 119 -12.13 0.75 8.63
CA ASP A 119 -11.16 1.76 8.20
C ASP A 119 -10.00 1.83 9.18
N THR A 120 -8.82 2.20 8.69
CA THR A 120 -7.63 2.36 9.53
C THR A 120 -7.09 3.78 9.46
N PHE A 121 -6.69 4.32 10.60
CA PHE A 121 -6.14 5.65 10.74
C PHE A 121 -4.77 5.62 11.43
N SER A 122 -4.06 6.75 11.35
CA SER A 122 -2.82 6.95 12.11
C SER A 122 -1.76 5.87 11.88
N ARG A 123 -1.46 5.54 10.62
CA ARG A 123 -0.49 4.48 10.26
C ARG A 123 -0.86 3.13 10.85
N ARG A 124 -2.14 2.76 10.80
CA ARG A 124 -2.71 1.50 11.32
C ARG A 124 -2.68 1.34 12.84
N LYS A 125 -2.58 2.44 13.60
CA LYS A 125 -2.63 2.41 15.06
C LYS A 125 -4.04 2.50 15.62
N VAL A 126 -5.00 2.95 14.81
CA VAL A 126 -6.41 3.08 15.17
C VAL A 126 -7.23 2.42 14.08
N GLU A 127 -8.15 1.55 14.48
CA GLU A 127 -9.11 0.89 13.61
C GLU A 127 -10.52 1.40 13.94
N LEU A 128 -11.31 1.64 12.90
CA LEU A 128 -12.70 2.03 12.99
C LEU A 128 -13.52 0.95 12.32
N ALA A 129 -14.33 0.24 13.05
CA ALA A 129 -15.19 -0.81 12.53
C ALA A 129 -16.67 -0.42 12.63
N GLU A 130 -17.41 -0.59 11.53
CA GLU A 130 -18.85 -0.36 11.43
C GLU A 130 -19.58 -1.68 11.46
N PHE A 131 -20.58 -1.81 12.33
CA PHE A 131 -21.39 -3.01 12.49
C PHE A 131 -22.87 -2.69 12.36
N PHE A 132 -23.66 -3.63 11.82
CA PHE A 132 -25.10 -3.61 12.00
C PHE A 132 -25.46 -4.15 13.39
N VAL A 133 -26.36 -3.46 14.06
CA VAL A 133 -26.97 -3.94 15.32
C VAL A 133 -28.27 -4.66 14.97
N GLU A 134 -28.26 -5.97 15.08
CA GLU A 134 -29.42 -6.81 14.83
C GLU A 134 -30.46 -6.68 15.97
N ASP A 135 -31.75 -6.96 15.69
CA ASP A 135 -32.85 -6.80 16.65
C ASP A 135 -32.66 -7.62 17.92
N HIS A 136 -32.02 -8.78 17.83
CA HIS A 136 -31.73 -9.65 18.97
C HIS A 136 -30.39 -9.32 19.69
N SER A 137 -29.68 -8.32 19.23
CA SER A 137 -28.42 -7.89 19.85
C SER A 137 -28.66 -7.30 21.24
N ARG A 138 -27.73 -7.60 22.18
CA ARG A 138 -27.70 -6.96 23.50
C ARG A 138 -27.48 -5.44 23.45
N LEU A 139 -27.08 -4.93 22.29
CA LEU A 139 -26.83 -3.50 22.06
C LEU A 139 -28.07 -2.77 21.56
N ASN A 140 -29.08 -3.50 21.09
CA ASN A 140 -30.31 -2.90 20.58
C ASN A 140 -31.11 -2.22 21.72
N GLY A 141 -31.48 -0.97 21.54
CA GLY A 141 -32.23 -0.18 22.53
C GLY A 141 -31.40 0.30 23.73
N VAL A 142 -30.09 0.07 23.74
CA VAL A 142 -29.23 0.53 24.83
C VAL A 142 -28.86 2.00 24.66
N GLU A 143 -28.99 2.78 25.71
CA GLU A 143 -28.51 4.16 25.72
C GLU A 143 -26.99 4.23 25.59
N LEU A 144 -26.48 5.16 24.77
CA LEU A 144 -25.07 5.32 24.49
C LEU A 144 -24.17 5.50 25.72
N ASN A 145 -24.69 6.16 26.76
CA ASN A 145 -24.01 6.34 28.03
C ASN A 145 -23.81 5.03 28.81
N GLN A 146 -24.53 3.95 28.46
CA GLN A 146 -24.48 2.63 29.10
C GLN A 146 -23.66 1.61 28.32
N LEU A 147 -23.27 1.90 27.07
CA LEU A 147 -22.51 0.99 26.21
C LEU A 147 -21.22 0.49 26.86
N HIS A 148 -20.51 1.35 27.58
CA HIS A 148 -19.26 1.00 28.25
C HIS A 148 -19.42 -0.11 29.30
N LYS A 149 -20.63 -0.31 29.85
CA LYS A 149 -20.93 -1.36 30.83
C LYS A 149 -21.09 -2.72 30.16
N ILE A 150 -21.54 -2.73 28.91
CA ILE A 150 -21.85 -3.96 28.15
C ILE A 150 -20.61 -4.42 27.38
N THR A 151 -19.91 -3.51 26.73
CA THR A 151 -18.82 -3.84 25.79
C THR A 151 -17.45 -3.98 26.45
N LYS A 152 -17.30 -3.62 27.73
CA LYS A 152 -16.02 -3.53 28.47
C LYS A 152 -14.97 -2.68 27.71
N CYS A 153 -15.39 -1.88 26.74
CA CYS A 153 -14.52 -1.09 25.88
C CYS A 153 -14.22 0.28 26.49
N CYS A 154 -13.15 0.90 26.04
CA CYS A 154 -12.53 2.07 26.65
C CYS A 154 -13.47 3.27 26.87
N ARG A 155 -13.25 3.98 27.97
CA ARG A 155 -14.04 5.12 28.49
C ARG A 155 -14.01 6.42 27.65
N LYS A 156 -13.71 6.39 26.36
CA LYS A 156 -13.81 7.59 25.53
C LYS A 156 -15.04 7.49 24.65
N ALA A 157 -16.00 8.36 24.92
CA ALA A 157 -17.26 8.43 24.19
C ALA A 157 -17.03 8.65 22.69
N PRO A 158 -17.60 7.78 21.85
CA PRO A 158 -17.70 8.05 20.42
C PRO A 158 -18.71 9.18 20.16
N SER A 159 -18.46 9.97 19.13
CA SER A 159 -19.44 10.98 18.66
C SER A 159 -20.49 10.27 17.78
N PHE A 160 -21.77 10.40 18.08
CA PHE A 160 -22.86 9.78 17.35
C PHE A 160 -23.70 10.84 16.62
N SER A 161 -24.13 10.52 15.39
CA SER A 161 -25.16 11.29 14.70
C SER A 161 -26.51 10.57 14.79
N ARG A 162 -27.58 11.34 15.00
CA ARG A 162 -28.96 10.86 15.09
C ARG A 162 -29.44 10.52 13.68
N GLY A 163 -29.73 9.25 13.39
CA GLY A 163 -30.39 8.93 12.13
C GLY A 163 -30.28 7.50 11.62
N ASP A 164 -29.15 6.85 11.79
CA ASP A 164 -28.97 5.41 11.54
C ASP A 164 -28.03 4.89 12.62
N ILE A 165 -28.44 3.81 13.31
CA ILE A 165 -27.59 3.20 14.35
C ILE A 165 -26.48 2.44 13.64
N ARG A 166 -25.47 3.17 13.15
CA ARG A 166 -24.18 2.65 12.75
C ARG A 166 -23.24 2.94 13.90
N GLN A 167 -22.74 1.89 14.52
CA GLN A 167 -21.82 2.03 15.64
C GLN A 167 -20.39 2.00 15.15
N LEU A 168 -19.61 2.96 15.61
CA LEU A 168 -18.18 3.08 15.40
C LEU A 168 -17.44 2.61 16.66
N PHE A 169 -16.63 1.58 16.56
CA PHE A 169 -15.73 1.09 17.61
C PHE A 169 -14.28 1.21 17.17
#